data_4cb6f697e4fe8cfd014e3e1d50bea56f
#
_entry.id   4cb6f697e4fe8cfd014e3e1d50bea56f
#
_cell.length_a   1.000
_cell.length_b   1.000
_cell.length_c   1.000
_cell.angle_alpha   90.00
_cell.angle_beta   90.00
_cell.angle_gamma   90.00
#
_symmetry.space_group_name_H-M   'P 1'
#
loop_
_entity.id
_entity.type
_entity.pdbx_description
1 polymer ?
#
loop_
_entity_poly.entity_id
_entity_poly.type
_entity_poly.pdbx_seq_one_letter_code
_entity_poly.pdbx_strand_id
1 'polypeptide(L)'
;MKRFGLIGHPIAHSLSPALFKAGYDGKYPYELIETADFEEAYSRFLNGYEGINVTAPFKELAYSKADILSDECRIIRATNLLVRTPEGIKAYNSDYLGVRLWLQEVSEGFGKVPTTSSGTADINRASSDAVALASAKCSKNIEAAMTPFEHSEKACPSGLSQSDWGFRKVPTTLVVGTGGAGKAAAVAAASLGMDLILMNRSIGKAEAVAESIFHMHDALQAEVRPMKDFRECFRKADIIIYNIPTAVPDLSGLTSEDFGTGKPKFILEANYKDPSFDNELIMKMKQSNPQASYTGGKVWLLYQALTGYEIFTGETPDLTRMTAVI
;
A
#
# COMPACT_ATOMS: atom_id res chain seq x y z
N MET A 1 -15.14 -27.40 -1.99
CA MET A 1 -14.58 -26.29 -2.84
C MET A 1 -14.16 -25.18 -1.91
N LYS A 2 -12.92 -24.67 -2.01
CA LYS A 2 -12.47 -23.52 -1.20
C LYS A 2 -13.31 -22.30 -1.53
N ARG A 3 -13.75 -21.55 -0.50
CA ARG A 3 -14.55 -20.32 -0.63
C ARG A 3 -13.82 -19.17 0.05
N PHE A 4 -13.94 -18.00 -0.54
CA PHE A 4 -13.32 -16.78 -0.07
C PHE A 4 -14.33 -15.62 -0.06
N GLY A 5 -14.01 -14.51 0.53
CA GLY A 5 -14.91 -13.38 0.55
C GLY A 5 -14.35 -12.12 1.20
N LEU A 6 -15.22 -11.13 1.38
CA LEU A 6 -14.92 -9.86 2.01
C LEU A 6 -15.98 -9.56 3.08
N ILE A 7 -15.52 -9.23 4.29
CA ILE A 7 -16.32 -8.70 5.40
C ILE A 7 -16.16 -7.17 5.47
N GLY A 8 -17.25 -6.44 5.61
CA GLY A 8 -17.24 -4.99 5.81
C GLY A 8 -18.63 -4.38 5.76
N HIS A 9 -18.72 -3.04 6.00
CA HIS A 9 -19.96 -2.32 5.90
C HIS A 9 -19.73 -0.80 5.71
N PRO A 10 -20.27 -0.18 4.64
CA PRO A 10 -20.88 -0.79 3.46
C PRO A 10 -19.84 -1.27 2.44
N ILE A 11 -20.10 -2.38 1.72
CA ILE A 11 -19.17 -2.98 0.75
C ILE A 11 -19.79 -3.36 -0.60
N ALA A 12 -21.08 -3.08 -0.82
CA ALA A 12 -21.79 -3.45 -2.06
C ALA A 12 -21.09 -2.99 -3.36
N HIS A 13 -20.29 -1.93 -3.28
CA HIS A 13 -19.55 -1.35 -4.41
C HIS A 13 -18.11 -1.85 -4.55
N SER A 14 -17.72 -2.89 -3.79
CA SER A 14 -16.35 -3.40 -3.79
C SER A 14 -15.99 -4.06 -5.12
N LEU A 15 -14.79 -3.77 -5.63
CA LEU A 15 -14.22 -4.41 -6.81
C LEU A 15 -13.63 -5.80 -6.52
N SER A 16 -13.50 -6.18 -5.24
CA SER A 16 -12.83 -7.43 -4.83
C SER A 16 -13.42 -8.68 -5.49
N PRO A 17 -14.76 -8.86 -5.60
CA PRO A 17 -15.30 -10.05 -6.29
C PRO A 17 -14.89 -10.15 -7.77
N ALA A 18 -14.90 -9.02 -8.48
CA ALA A 18 -14.52 -8.97 -9.89
C ALA A 18 -13.02 -9.24 -10.07
N LEU A 19 -12.17 -8.63 -9.23
CA LEU A 19 -10.73 -8.86 -9.21
C LEU A 19 -10.39 -10.32 -8.91
N PHE A 20 -11.03 -10.93 -7.90
CA PHE A 20 -10.78 -12.30 -7.52
C PHE A 20 -11.22 -13.27 -8.62
N LYS A 21 -12.39 -13.04 -9.23
CA LYS A 21 -12.87 -13.82 -10.36
C LYS A 21 -11.90 -13.73 -11.54
N ALA A 22 -11.40 -12.55 -11.85
CA ALA A 22 -10.45 -12.35 -12.94
C ALA A 22 -9.11 -13.04 -12.66
N GLY A 23 -8.60 -12.94 -11.43
CA GLY A 23 -7.34 -13.54 -11.02
C GLY A 23 -7.29 -15.06 -11.13
N TYR A 24 -8.44 -15.73 -11.01
CA TYR A 24 -8.52 -17.20 -11.02
C TYR A 24 -9.51 -17.78 -12.03
N ASP A 25 -9.93 -17.00 -13.02
CA ASP A 25 -10.87 -17.42 -14.06
C ASP A 25 -12.18 -18.02 -13.49
N GLY A 26 -12.63 -17.52 -12.34
CA GLY A 26 -13.82 -18.00 -11.65
C GLY A 26 -13.67 -19.36 -10.97
N LYS A 27 -12.47 -19.91 -10.85
CA LYS A 27 -12.17 -21.21 -10.20
C LYS A 27 -12.69 -21.29 -8.76
N TYR A 28 -12.67 -20.17 -8.04
CA TYR A 28 -13.07 -20.09 -6.64
C TYR A 28 -14.21 -19.09 -6.45
N PRO A 29 -15.26 -19.41 -5.66
CA PRO A 29 -16.28 -18.44 -5.27
C PRO A 29 -15.69 -17.38 -4.31
N TYR A 30 -16.10 -16.12 -4.54
CA TYR A 30 -15.75 -15.00 -3.67
C TYR A 30 -17.00 -14.17 -3.40
N GLU A 31 -17.38 -14.02 -2.14
CA GLU A 31 -18.65 -13.46 -1.73
C GLU A 31 -18.46 -12.22 -0.85
N LEU A 32 -19.44 -11.30 -0.92
CA LEU A 32 -19.53 -10.17 0.01
C LEU A 32 -20.36 -10.58 1.22
N ILE A 33 -19.81 -10.41 2.42
CA ILE A 33 -20.50 -10.57 3.69
C ILE A 33 -20.72 -9.17 4.25
N GLU A 34 -21.77 -8.51 3.76
CA GLU A 34 -22.13 -7.15 4.18
C GLU A 34 -23.05 -7.20 5.40
N THR A 35 -22.54 -6.77 6.53
CA THR A 35 -23.28 -6.61 7.78
C THR A 35 -22.59 -5.58 8.67
N ALA A 36 -23.36 -4.89 9.51
CA ALA A 36 -22.81 -3.99 10.53
C ALA A 36 -22.38 -4.75 11.81
N ASP A 37 -22.73 -6.04 11.94
CA ASP A 37 -22.36 -6.90 13.05
C ASP A 37 -21.14 -7.76 12.69
N PHE A 38 -20.02 -7.47 13.34
CA PHE A 38 -18.78 -8.20 13.11
C PHE A 38 -18.85 -9.66 13.56
N GLU A 39 -19.52 -9.96 14.69
CA GLU A 39 -19.59 -11.33 15.20
C GLU A 39 -20.44 -12.23 14.29
N GLU A 40 -21.51 -11.68 13.72
CA GLU A 40 -22.28 -12.37 12.67
C GLU A 40 -21.39 -12.69 11.46
N ALA A 41 -20.68 -11.67 10.94
CA ALA A 41 -19.80 -11.86 9.79
C ALA A 41 -18.67 -12.85 10.07
N TYR A 42 -18.06 -12.76 11.26
CA TYR A 42 -16.99 -13.65 11.67
C TYR A 42 -17.46 -15.10 11.83
N SER A 43 -18.66 -15.31 12.41
CA SER A 43 -19.29 -16.63 12.49
C SER A 43 -19.52 -17.23 11.10
N ARG A 44 -19.99 -16.44 10.13
CA ARG A 44 -20.14 -16.89 8.74
C ARG A 44 -18.80 -17.27 8.12
N PHE A 45 -17.74 -16.51 8.36
CA PHE A 45 -16.38 -16.86 7.94
C PHE A 45 -15.96 -18.23 8.48
N LEU A 46 -16.08 -18.47 9.80
CA LEU A 46 -15.69 -19.72 10.44
C LEU A 46 -16.45 -20.94 9.89
N ASN A 47 -17.70 -20.77 9.47
CA ASN A 47 -18.58 -21.84 9.04
C ASN A 47 -18.52 -22.16 7.53
N GLY A 48 -17.67 -21.49 6.74
CA GLY A 48 -17.73 -21.81 5.31
C GLY A 48 -16.65 -21.24 4.41
N TYR A 49 -15.64 -20.53 4.94
CA TYR A 49 -14.61 -19.91 4.12
C TYR A 49 -13.21 -20.34 4.56
N GLU A 50 -12.31 -20.50 3.62
CA GLU A 50 -10.89 -20.80 3.87
C GLU A 50 -10.10 -19.52 4.20
N GLY A 51 -10.51 -18.39 3.63
CA GLY A 51 -9.93 -17.08 3.87
C GLY A 51 -10.92 -15.96 3.62
N ILE A 52 -10.73 -14.85 4.31
CA ILE A 52 -11.60 -13.70 4.22
C ILE A 52 -10.80 -12.39 4.23
N ASN A 53 -11.10 -11.48 3.30
CA ASN A 53 -10.67 -10.10 3.43
C ASN A 53 -11.54 -9.38 4.45
N VAL A 54 -10.97 -8.38 5.11
CA VAL A 54 -11.67 -7.54 6.07
C VAL A 54 -11.40 -6.06 5.76
N THR A 55 -12.49 -5.29 5.64
CA THR A 55 -12.38 -3.84 5.44
C THR A 55 -13.04 -3.06 6.59
N ALA A 56 -13.13 -1.75 6.45
CA ALA A 56 -13.76 -0.89 7.44
C ALA A 56 -15.19 -1.37 7.76
N PRO A 57 -15.61 -1.28 9.03
CA PRO A 57 -14.89 -0.77 10.20
C PRO A 57 -14.13 -1.86 10.99
N PHE A 58 -13.97 -3.08 10.49
CA PHE A 58 -13.71 -4.30 11.25
C PHE A 58 -12.24 -4.73 11.37
N LYS A 59 -11.28 -4.00 10.79
CA LYS A 59 -9.87 -4.41 10.74
C LYS A 59 -9.21 -4.64 12.11
N GLU A 60 -9.56 -3.83 13.12
CA GLU A 60 -9.04 -3.97 14.49
C GLU A 60 -9.72 -5.12 15.24
N LEU A 61 -11.04 -5.31 15.03
CA LEU A 61 -11.77 -6.44 15.58
C LEU A 61 -11.26 -7.77 15.01
N ALA A 62 -11.05 -7.84 13.71
CA ALA A 62 -10.50 -9.02 13.07
C ALA A 62 -9.09 -9.35 13.58
N TYR A 63 -8.27 -8.33 13.84
CA TYR A 63 -6.96 -8.51 14.47
C TYR A 63 -7.07 -9.21 15.83
N SER A 64 -8.04 -8.80 16.67
CA SER A 64 -8.24 -9.40 18.01
C SER A 64 -8.74 -10.85 17.99
N LYS A 65 -9.25 -11.32 16.86
CA LYS A 65 -9.75 -12.70 16.68
C LYS A 65 -8.74 -13.67 16.08
N ALA A 66 -7.57 -13.19 15.68
CA ALA A 66 -6.54 -14.04 15.09
C ALA A 66 -5.75 -14.79 16.16
N ASP A 67 -5.51 -16.08 15.93
CA ASP A 67 -4.66 -16.91 16.78
C ASP A 67 -3.17 -16.68 16.48
N ILE A 68 -2.86 -16.45 15.20
CA ILE A 68 -1.50 -16.26 14.71
C ILE A 68 -1.43 -14.92 13.96
N LEU A 69 -0.53 -14.06 14.38
CA LEU A 69 -0.30 -12.75 13.76
C LEU A 69 1.00 -12.76 12.95
N SER A 70 0.95 -12.28 11.72
CA SER A 70 2.17 -11.90 10.99
C SER A 70 2.85 -10.71 11.65
N ASP A 71 4.12 -10.50 11.34
CA ASP A 71 4.92 -9.46 12.03
C ASP A 71 4.36 -8.05 11.77
N GLU A 72 3.99 -7.76 10.52
CA GLU A 72 3.38 -6.48 10.18
C GLU A 72 2.05 -6.26 10.91
N CYS A 73 1.22 -7.31 11.08
CA CYS A 73 -0.01 -7.20 11.84
C CYS A 73 0.21 -6.85 13.31
N ARG A 74 1.26 -7.39 13.94
CA ARG A 74 1.61 -7.07 15.34
C ARG A 74 1.90 -5.60 15.52
N ILE A 75 2.57 -4.98 14.54
CA ILE A 75 2.98 -3.59 14.57
C ILE A 75 1.81 -2.67 14.22
N ILE A 76 1.11 -2.98 13.12
CA ILE A 76 -0.04 -2.20 12.63
C ILE A 76 -1.22 -2.28 13.61
N ARG A 77 -1.35 -3.40 14.35
CA ARG A 77 -2.50 -3.74 15.22
C ARG A 77 -3.82 -3.72 14.48
N ALA A 78 -3.79 -4.14 13.23
CA ALA A 78 -4.97 -4.32 12.37
C ALA A 78 -4.67 -5.35 11.30
N THR A 79 -5.70 -6.09 10.87
CA THR A 79 -5.64 -7.01 9.75
C THR A 79 -6.72 -6.71 8.73
N ASN A 80 -6.44 -6.98 7.47
CA ASN A 80 -7.44 -6.98 6.40
C ASN A 80 -7.50 -8.33 5.68
N LEU A 81 -6.87 -9.37 6.26
CA LEU A 81 -6.80 -10.71 5.67
C LEU A 81 -6.70 -11.77 6.78
N LEU A 82 -7.69 -12.65 6.87
CA LEU A 82 -7.70 -13.81 7.76
C LEU A 82 -7.73 -15.09 6.95
N VAL A 83 -6.89 -16.05 7.33
CA VAL A 83 -6.81 -17.38 6.69
C VAL A 83 -6.94 -18.47 7.74
N ARG A 84 -7.72 -19.49 7.44
CA ARG A 84 -7.82 -20.68 8.28
C ARG A 84 -6.62 -21.58 8.00
N THR A 85 -5.92 -21.97 9.05
CA THR A 85 -4.82 -22.95 9.00
C THR A 85 -5.10 -24.07 9.98
N PRO A 86 -4.36 -25.19 9.91
CA PRO A 86 -4.49 -26.27 10.92
C PRO A 86 -4.19 -25.78 12.34
N GLU A 87 -3.36 -24.75 12.49
CA GLU A 87 -2.92 -24.20 13.78
C GLU A 87 -3.86 -23.09 14.29
N GLY A 88 -4.85 -22.66 13.50
CA GLY A 88 -5.79 -21.59 13.87
C GLY A 88 -5.98 -20.55 12.78
N ILE A 89 -6.56 -19.42 13.16
CA ILE A 89 -6.79 -18.27 12.26
C ILE A 89 -5.55 -17.42 12.19
N LYS A 90 -4.93 -17.36 11.00
CA LYS A 90 -3.75 -16.53 10.75
C LYS A 90 -4.14 -15.20 10.10
N ALA A 91 -3.60 -14.12 10.64
CA ALA A 91 -3.82 -12.75 10.16
C ALA A 91 -2.63 -12.23 9.37
N TYR A 92 -2.94 -11.50 8.28
CA TYR A 92 -2.00 -10.76 7.45
C TYR A 92 -2.55 -9.35 7.16
N ASN A 93 -1.70 -8.48 6.64
CA ASN A 93 -2.11 -7.15 6.21
C ASN A 93 -1.69 -6.91 4.75
N SER A 94 -2.64 -7.10 3.81
CA SER A 94 -2.37 -6.92 2.39
C SER A 94 -2.26 -5.45 1.98
N ASP A 95 -2.75 -4.48 2.77
CA ASP A 95 -2.47 -3.05 2.54
C ASP A 95 -0.97 -2.79 2.66
N TYR A 96 -0.33 -3.35 3.71
CA TYR A 96 1.12 -3.32 3.91
C TYR A 96 1.87 -3.99 2.75
N LEU A 97 1.48 -5.22 2.41
CA LEU A 97 2.14 -5.98 1.34
C LEU A 97 2.06 -5.24 0.00
N GLY A 98 0.89 -4.70 -0.33
CA GLY A 98 0.68 -3.97 -1.58
C GLY A 98 1.50 -2.69 -1.68
N VAL A 99 1.56 -1.88 -0.61
CA VAL A 99 2.42 -0.68 -0.60
C VAL A 99 3.89 -1.06 -0.63
N ARG A 100 4.30 -2.10 0.10
CA ARG A 100 5.69 -2.56 0.09
C ARG A 100 6.15 -2.97 -1.30
N LEU A 101 5.30 -3.69 -2.07
CA LEU A 101 5.58 -4.01 -3.47
C LEU A 101 5.75 -2.75 -4.32
N TRP A 102 4.84 -1.79 -4.20
CA TRP A 102 4.95 -0.53 -4.94
C TRP A 102 6.23 0.23 -4.59
N LEU A 103 6.59 0.30 -3.30
CA LEU A 103 7.82 0.95 -2.85
C LEU A 103 9.07 0.27 -3.40
N GLN A 104 9.08 -1.06 -3.47
CA GLN A 104 10.17 -1.83 -4.08
C GLN A 104 10.32 -1.53 -5.58
N GLU A 105 9.21 -1.49 -6.34
CA GLU A 105 9.23 -1.13 -7.76
C GLU A 105 9.74 0.30 -8.00
N VAL A 106 9.24 1.25 -7.20
CA VAL A 106 9.70 2.63 -7.24
C VAL A 106 11.21 2.69 -7.00
N SER A 107 11.72 1.94 -6.05
CA SER A 107 13.14 1.87 -5.71
C SER A 107 14.00 1.30 -6.85
N GLU A 108 13.53 0.23 -7.52
CA GLU A 108 14.21 -0.35 -8.67
C GLU A 108 14.18 0.57 -9.91
N GLY A 109 13.14 1.39 -10.05
CA GLY A 109 12.97 2.37 -11.13
C GLY A 109 13.98 3.52 -11.07
N PHE A 110 14.52 3.84 -9.90
CA PHE A 110 15.49 4.92 -9.72
C PHE A 110 16.84 4.68 -10.43
N GLY A 111 17.21 3.41 -10.69
CA GLY A 111 18.42 3.05 -11.42
C GLY A 111 18.27 3.08 -12.94
N LYS A 112 17.05 3.21 -13.46
CA LYS A 112 16.74 3.13 -14.89
C LYS A 112 15.86 4.29 -15.33
N VAL A 113 16.38 5.51 -15.36
CA VAL A 113 15.71 6.61 -16.06
C VAL A 113 15.75 6.30 -17.54
N PRO A 114 14.63 6.06 -18.25
CA PRO A 114 14.61 6.04 -19.70
C PRO A 114 14.89 7.46 -20.19
N THR A 115 16.06 7.69 -20.72
CA THR A 115 16.31 8.86 -21.54
C THR A 115 15.51 8.72 -22.84
N THR A 116 14.65 9.70 -23.09
CA THR A 116 13.94 10.02 -24.33
C THR A 116 12.77 9.14 -24.78
N SER A 117 11.58 9.72 -24.73
CA SER A 117 10.76 9.93 -25.94
C SER A 117 9.73 11.03 -25.70
N SER A 118 9.83 12.08 -26.50
CA SER A 118 8.81 13.10 -26.72
C SER A 118 7.56 12.43 -27.28
N GLY A 119 6.49 12.37 -26.49
CA GLY A 119 5.20 11.90 -26.89
C GLY A 119 4.21 12.09 -25.75
N THR A 120 3.07 12.69 -26.02
CA THR A 120 1.92 12.77 -25.13
C THR A 120 1.54 11.37 -24.67
N ALA A 121 2.16 10.90 -23.59
CA ALA A 121 1.90 9.58 -23.05
C ALA A 121 0.60 9.66 -22.24
N ASP A 122 -0.39 8.90 -22.70
CA ASP A 122 -1.63 8.58 -22.02
C ASP A 122 -1.37 8.26 -20.54
N ILE A 123 -2.09 8.94 -19.65
CA ILE A 123 -2.03 8.73 -18.19
C ILE A 123 -2.34 7.26 -17.84
N ASN A 124 -3.14 6.60 -18.69
CA ASN A 124 -3.46 5.17 -18.59
C ASN A 124 -2.28 4.24 -19.00
N ARG A 125 -1.33 4.72 -19.80
CA ARG A 125 -0.21 3.90 -20.27
C ARG A 125 0.91 3.78 -19.24
N ALA A 126 1.13 4.81 -18.42
CA ALA A 126 2.11 4.74 -17.32
C ALA A 126 1.69 3.70 -16.24
N SER A 127 0.37 3.50 -16.03
CA SER A 127 -0.13 2.42 -15.17
C SER A 127 0.01 1.05 -15.81
N SER A 128 -0.12 0.92 -17.14
CA SER A 128 0.04 -0.37 -17.84
C SER A 128 1.49 -0.84 -17.90
N ASP A 129 2.44 0.08 -18.03
CA ASP A 129 3.87 -0.27 -18.06
C ASP A 129 4.39 -0.66 -16.67
N ALA A 130 3.92 -0.01 -15.59
CA ALA A 130 4.19 -0.41 -14.20
C ALA A 130 3.59 -1.79 -13.91
N VAL A 131 2.38 -2.06 -14.37
CA VAL A 131 1.69 -3.35 -14.22
C VAL A 131 2.38 -4.46 -15.03
N ALA A 132 2.87 -4.18 -16.25
CA ALA A 132 3.62 -5.14 -17.06
C ALA A 132 4.96 -5.51 -16.41
N LEU A 133 5.63 -4.56 -15.75
CA LEU A 133 6.88 -4.80 -15.03
C LEU A 133 6.63 -5.63 -13.75
N ALA A 134 5.52 -5.38 -13.05
CA ALA A 134 5.08 -6.13 -11.88
C ALA A 134 4.81 -7.61 -12.21
N SER A 135 4.22 -7.88 -13.37
CA SER A 135 3.87 -9.24 -13.82
C SER A 135 5.08 -10.17 -13.94
N ALA A 136 6.20 -9.68 -14.46
CA ALA A 136 7.40 -10.50 -14.68
C ALA A 136 8.16 -10.84 -13.38
N LYS A 137 7.91 -10.12 -12.29
CA LYS A 137 8.65 -10.22 -11.03
C LYS A 137 7.77 -10.62 -9.83
N CYS A 138 6.46 -10.75 -10.04
CA CYS A 138 5.47 -10.81 -8.96
C CYS A 138 5.73 -11.96 -7.96
N SER A 139 5.93 -13.20 -8.42
CA SER A 139 6.11 -14.35 -7.53
C SER A 139 7.35 -14.23 -6.62
N LYS A 140 8.46 -13.71 -7.15
CA LYS A 140 9.68 -13.47 -6.36
C LYS A 140 9.53 -12.31 -5.39
N ASN A 141 8.81 -11.25 -5.78
CA ASN A 141 8.61 -10.07 -4.96
C ASN A 141 7.57 -10.31 -3.86
N ILE A 142 6.58 -11.18 -4.06
CA ILE A 142 5.63 -11.57 -3.01
C ILE A 142 6.36 -12.37 -1.93
N GLU A 143 7.21 -13.33 -2.30
CA GLU A 143 8.03 -14.09 -1.35
C GLU A 143 8.96 -13.15 -0.55
N ALA A 144 9.61 -12.21 -1.23
CA ALA A 144 10.43 -11.18 -0.58
C ALA A 144 9.62 -10.21 0.29
N ALA A 145 8.36 -9.90 -0.09
CA ALA A 145 7.48 -9.04 0.71
C ALA A 145 6.95 -9.76 1.95
N MET A 146 6.94 -11.10 1.95
CA MET A 146 6.51 -11.95 3.07
C MET A 146 7.67 -12.40 3.97
N THR A 147 8.93 -12.07 3.65
CA THR A 147 10.06 -12.41 4.53
C THR A 147 9.88 -11.75 5.90
N PRO A 148 10.09 -12.50 7.01
CA PRO A 148 10.00 -11.98 8.36
C PRO A 148 10.94 -10.80 8.57
N PHE A 149 10.59 -9.93 9.51
CA PHE A 149 11.51 -8.90 10.01
C PHE A 149 12.68 -9.59 10.70
N GLU A 150 13.81 -9.73 10.02
CA GLU A 150 15.02 -10.22 10.69
C GLU A 150 15.60 -9.09 11.56
N HIS A 151 15.65 -9.33 12.86
CA HIS A 151 16.35 -8.50 13.84
C HIS A 151 17.87 -8.65 13.65
N SER A 152 18.43 -8.17 12.54
CA SER A 152 19.86 -8.14 12.36
C SER A 152 20.39 -6.71 12.57
N GLU A 153 21.28 -6.56 13.52
CA GLU A 153 21.89 -5.29 13.94
C GLU A 153 22.67 -4.54 12.83
N LYS A 154 22.72 -5.05 11.59
CA LYS A 154 23.57 -4.48 10.53
C LYS A 154 23.03 -4.54 9.11
N ALA A 155 21.83 -5.06 8.83
CA ALA A 155 21.28 -5.12 7.48
C ALA A 155 19.87 -4.52 7.42
N CYS A 156 19.60 -3.73 6.39
CA CYS A 156 18.24 -3.39 6.03
C CYS A 156 17.41 -4.69 5.92
N PRO A 157 16.24 -4.82 6.59
CA PRO A 157 15.48 -6.08 6.65
C PRO A 157 15.07 -6.68 5.30
N SER A 158 15.22 -5.91 4.22
CA SER A 158 14.92 -6.32 2.84
C SER A 158 16.09 -6.99 2.11
N GLY A 159 17.28 -7.09 2.73
CA GLY A 159 18.49 -7.47 2.00
C GLY A 159 18.96 -6.44 0.95
N LEU A 160 18.27 -5.29 0.86
CA LEU A 160 18.66 -4.18 0.00
C LEU A 160 19.80 -3.40 0.69
N SER A 161 20.93 -3.26 0.04
CA SER A 161 22.00 -2.38 0.51
C SER A 161 21.66 -0.93 0.19
N GLN A 162 22.32 0.03 0.86
CA GLN A 162 22.20 1.45 0.51
C GLN A 162 22.49 1.73 -0.98
N SER A 163 23.27 0.88 -1.65
CA SER A 163 23.55 0.94 -3.08
C SER A 163 22.37 0.54 -3.97
N ASP A 164 21.40 -0.20 -3.44
CA ASP A 164 20.28 -0.74 -4.23
C ASP A 164 19.17 0.30 -4.47
N TRP A 165 19.21 1.42 -3.73
CA TRP A 165 18.20 2.48 -3.84
C TRP A 165 18.40 3.41 -5.04
N GLY A 166 19.48 3.37 -5.76
CA GLY A 166 19.78 4.37 -6.81
C GLY A 166 19.79 5.83 -6.31
N PHE A 167 19.53 6.04 -5.02
CA PHE A 167 19.68 7.31 -4.32
C PHE A 167 21.07 7.40 -3.68
N ARG A 168 21.63 8.59 -3.67
CA ARG A 168 22.87 8.85 -2.91
C ARG A 168 22.62 8.89 -1.39
N LYS A 169 21.35 8.85 -0.96
CA LYS A 169 20.93 8.83 0.45
C LYS A 169 19.60 8.08 0.57
N VAL A 170 19.25 7.67 1.77
CA VAL A 170 17.95 7.07 2.13
C VAL A 170 16.80 8.01 1.70
N PRO A 171 15.77 7.50 0.97
CA PRO A 171 14.65 8.32 0.57
C PRO A 171 13.80 8.74 1.76
N THR A 172 13.29 9.96 1.70
CA THR A 172 12.32 10.48 2.67
C THR A 172 10.91 10.23 2.17
N THR A 173 10.12 9.50 2.95
CA THR A 173 8.71 9.18 2.65
C THR A 173 7.78 9.98 3.53
N LEU A 174 6.91 10.78 2.92
CA LEU A 174 5.81 11.48 3.58
C LEU A 174 4.54 10.62 3.54
N VAL A 175 4.00 10.27 4.70
CA VAL A 175 2.69 9.58 4.81
C VAL A 175 1.66 10.57 5.34
N VAL A 176 0.68 10.92 4.50
CA VAL A 176 -0.41 11.84 4.84
C VAL A 176 -1.65 11.03 5.20
N GLY A 177 -2.02 11.08 6.49
CA GLY A 177 -3.09 10.26 7.06
C GLY A 177 -2.58 8.92 7.62
N THR A 178 -2.71 8.75 8.94
CA THR A 178 -2.27 7.55 9.69
C THR A 178 -3.47 6.72 10.18
N GLY A 179 -4.51 6.59 9.35
CA GLY A 179 -5.58 5.60 9.53
C GLY A 179 -5.11 4.19 9.21
N GLY A 180 -6.01 3.20 9.10
CA GLY A 180 -5.63 1.80 8.88
C GLY A 180 -4.66 1.58 7.70
N ALA A 181 -4.98 2.11 6.50
CA ALA A 181 -4.12 2.03 5.34
C ALA A 181 -2.83 2.87 5.49
N GLY A 182 -2.93 4.06 6.12
CA GLY A 182 -1.76 4.90 6.37
C GLY A 182 -0.78 4.31 7.38
N LYS A 183 -1.25 3.62 8.42
CA LYS A 183 -0.39 2.84 9.32
C LYS A 183 0.36 1.75 8.53
N ALA A 184 -0.37 1.02 7.69
CA ALA A 184 0.22 -0.02 6.85
C ALA A 184 1.31 0.54 5.92
N ALA A 185 1.04 1.70 5.31
CA ALA A 185 1.99 2.40 4.45
C ALA A 185 3.24 2.88 5.21
N ALA A 186 3.06 3.45 6.40
CA ALA A 186 4.18 3.89 7.24
C ALA A 186 5.07 2.71 7.65
N VAL A 187 4.46 1.61 8.08
CA VAL A 187 5.18 0.38 8.46
C VAL A 187 5.89 -0.23 7.24
N ALA A 188 5.28 -0.21 6.05
CA ALA A 188 5.91 -0.69 4.82
C ALA A 188 7.15 0.13 4.45
N ALA A 189 7.08 1.45 4.50
CA ALA A 189 8.22 2.33 4.24
C ALA A 189 9.32 2.14 5.30
N ALA A 190 8.95 2.03 6.58
CA ALA A 190 9.87 1.73 7.68
C ALA A 190 10.58 0.39 7.47
N SER A 191 9.86 -0.67 7.07
CA SER A 191 10.43 -2.00 6.82
C SER A 191 11.46 -2.03 5.69
N LEU A 192 11.48 -1.01 4.86
CA LEU A 192 12.45 -0.80 3.78
C LEU A 192 13.57 0.17 4.19
N GLY A 193 13.61 0.62 5.44
CA GLY A 193 14.66 1.51 5.96
C GLY A 193 14.56 2.96 5.48
N MET A 194 13.37 3.42 5.07
CA MET A 194 13.16 4.80 4.61
C MET A 194 13.00 5.77 5.78
N ASP A 195 13.48 7.00 5.63
CA ASP A 195 13.16 8.11 6.55
C ASP A 195 11.69 8.48 6.42
N LEU A 196 11.01 8.71 7.55
CA LEU A 196 9.57 8.93 7.57
C LEU A 196 9.20 10.33 8.07
N ILE A 197 8.23 10.95 7.38
CA ILE A 197 7.46 12.08 7.89
C ILE A 197 6.00 11.61 7.96
N LEU A 198 5.42 11.66 9.16
CA LEU A 198 4.05 11.25 9.41
C LEU A 198 3.17 12.48 9.68
N MET A 199 2.07 12.59 8.95
CA MET A 199 1.10 13.67 9.12
C MET A 199 -0.30 13.12 9.32
N ASN A 200 -1.01 13.65 10.30
CA ASN A 200 -2.42 13.34 10.51
C ASN A 200 -3.16 14.53 11.14
N ARG A 201 -4.46 14.66 10.87
CA ARG A 201 -5.30 15.69 11.51
C ARG A 201 -5.25 15.59 13.04
N SER A 202 -5.26 14.39 13.58
CA SER A 202 -5.01 14.11 14.99
C SER A 202 -3.54 13.73 15.17
N ILE A 203 -2.73 14.66 15.67
CA ILE A 203 -1.28 14.47 15.82
C ILE A 203 -0.94 13.26 16.68
N GLY A 204 -1.67 13.02 17.77
CA GLY A 204 -1.46 11.86 18.65
C GLY A 204 -1.62 10.50 17.94
N LYS A 205 -2.42 10.43 16.85
CA LYS A 205 -2.49 9.21 16.03
C LYS A 205 -1.22 9.00 15.21
N ALA A 206 -0.57 10.06 14.74
CA ALA A 206 0.69 9.95 14.03
C ALA A 206 1.83 9.61 15.00
N GLU A 207 1.83 10.20 16.19
CA GLU A 207 2.79 9.88 17.27
C GLU A 207 2.72 8.40 17.68
N ALA A 208 1.52 7.85 17.87
CA ALA A 208 1.35 6.44 18.19
C ALA A 208 1.88 5.50 17.09
N VAL A 209 1.79 5.91 15.81
CA VAL A 209 2.39 5.15 14.70
C VAL A 209 3.91 5.27 14.72
N ALA A 210 4.45 6.47 14.95
CA ALA A 210 5.89 6.70 15.08
C ALA A 210 6.49 5.86 16.21
N GLU A 211 5.84 5.81 17.37
CA GLU A 211 6.23 4.98 18.52
C GLU A 211 6.23 3.49 18.16
N SER A 212 5.18 3.01 17.47
CA SER A 212 5.11 1.61 17.03
C SER A 212 6.26 1.24 16.09
N ILE A 213 6.65 2.16 15.19
CA ILE A 213 7.77 1.98 14.25
C ILE A 213 9.11 2.00 15.00
N PHE A 214 9.29 2.92 15.94
CA PHE A 214 10.52 2.99 16.77
C PHE A 214 10.79 1.68 17.51
N HIS A 215 9.74 1.04 18.04
CA HIS A 215 9.87 -0.28 18.68
C HIS A 215 10.23 -1.42 17.72
N MET A 216 10.09 -1.22 16.41
CA MET A 216 10.54 -2.19 15.40
C MET A 216 12.03 -2.07 15.11
N HIS A 217 12.55 -0.85 15.08
CA HIS A 217 13.89 -0.59 14.62
C HIS A 217 14.39 0.76 15.13
N ASP A 218 15.30 0.73 16.11
CA ASP A 218 15.83 1.92 16.80
C ASP A 218 16.52 2.93 15.88
N ALA A 219 16.99 2.49 14.71
CA ALA A 219 17.68 3.36 13.74
C ALA A 219 16.74 4.16 12.83
N LEU A 220 15.42 3.86 12.82
CA LEU A 220 14.45 4.56 11.97
C LEU A 220 13.92 5.80 12.67
N GLN A 221 14.02 6.94 11.98
CA GLN A 221 13.45 8.18 12.46
C GLN A 221 12.12 8.45 11.76
N ALA A 222 11.05 8.52 12.54
CA ALA A 222 9.74 8.98 12.09
C ALA A 222 9.47 10.38 12.65
N GLU A 223 9.62 11.39 11.82
CA GLU A 223 9.28 12.78 12.16
C GLU A 223 7.76 12.96 12.10
N VAL A 224 7.13 13.43 13.19
CA VAL A 224 5.70 13.76 13.19
C VAL A 224 5.52 15.25 12.98
N ARG A 225 4.71 15.62 11.96
CA ARG A 225 4.47 17.03 11.60
C ARG A 225 2.97 17.34 11.55
N PRO A 226 2.55 18.52 11.96
CA PRO A 226 1.17 18.97 11.86
C PRO A 226 0.78 19.25 10.40
N MET A 227 -0.52 19.10 10.07
CA MET A 227 -1.03 19.28 8.69
C MET A 227 -0.74 20.66 8.08
N LYS A 228 -0.59 21.70 8.88
CA LYS A 228 -0.20 23.06 8.40
C LYS A 228 1.17 23.10 7.72
N ASP A 229 2.04 22.14 8.01
CA ASP A 229 3.39 22.05 7.44
C ASP A 229 3.42 21.18 6.16
N PHE A 230 2.22 20.82 5.61
CA PHE A 230 2.09 19.90 4.47
C PHE A 230 2.98 20.29 3.29
N ARG A 231 2.96 21.57 2.88
CA ARG A 231 3.70 22.04 1.72
C ARG A 231 5.22 21.90 1.90
N GLU A 232 5.72 22.22 3.09
CA GLU A 232 7.15 22.05 3.43
C GLU A 232 7.55 20.58 3.38
N CYS A 233 6.75 19.71 4.02
CA CYS A 233 7.00 18.27 4.05
C CYS A 233 6.87 17.64 2.66
N PHE A 234 5.91 18.07 1.85
CA PHE A 234 5.74 17.62 0.47
C PHE A 234 6.97 17.97 -0.39
N ARG A 235 7.52 19.18 -0.23
CA ARG A 235 8.73 19.62 -0.95
C ARG A 235 9.95 18.79 -0.56
N LYS A 236 10.11 18.48 0.74
CA LYS A 236 11.22 17.72 1.32
C LYS A 236 11.20 16.25 0.91
N ALA A 237 10.02 15.63 0.80
CA ALA A 237 9.86 14.21 0.57
C ALA A 237 10.19 13.79 -0.88
N ASP A 238 10.83 12.65 -1.03
CA ASP A 238 11.08 11.97 -2.30
C ASP A 238 9.87 11.10 -2.71
N ILE A 239 9.18 10.51 -1.72
CA ILE A 239 7.99 9.68 -1.88
C ILE A 239 6.85 10.26 -1.04
N ILE A 240 5.65 10.35 -1.62
CA ILE A 240 4.44 10.81 -0.93
C ILE A 240 3.39 9.70 -1.01
N ILE A 241 2.89 9.25 0.14
CA ILE A 241 1.77 8.31 0.24
C ILE A 241 0.59 9.05 0.86
N TYR A 242 -0.42 9.36 0.03
CA TYR A 242 -1.56 10.19 0.37
C TYR A 242 -2.78 9.32 0.70
N ASN A 243 -3.16 9.23 1.99
CA ASN A 243 -4.18 8.31 2.52
C ASN A 243 -5.41 8.98 3.11
N ILE A 244 -5.61 10.27 2.87
CA ILE A 244 -6.82 10.96 3.34
C ILE A 244 -7.85 11.09 2.22
N PRO A 245 -9.15 11.02 2.56
CA PRO A 245 -10.21 10.99 1.54
C PRO A 245 -10.52 12.37 0.93
N THR A 246 -9.90 13.42 1.45
CA THR A 246 -10.15 14.81 1.03
C THR A 246 -8.85 15.54 0.75
N ALA A 247 -8.89 16.49 -0.17
CA ALA A 247 -7.74 17.37 -0.42
C ALA A 247 -7.42 18.21 0.82
N VAL A 248 -6.12 18.32 1.14
CA VAL A 248 -5.66 19.35 2.09
C VAL A 248 -5.74 20.72 1.43
N PRO A 249 -5.97 21.81 2.18
CA PRO A 249 -6.10 23.15 1.58
C PRO A 249 -4.92 23.56 0.71
N ASP A 250 -3.70 23.15 1.09
CA ASP A 250 -2.47 23.51 0.37
C ASP A 250 -2.23 22.68 -0.89
N LEU A 251 -3.02 21.63 -1.16
CA LEU A 251 -2.79 20.75 -2.30
C LEU A 251 -2.98 21.47 -3.64
N SER A 252 -4.06 22.24 -3.79
CA SER A 252 -4.31 23.04 -4.99
C SER A 252 -3.34 24.21 -5.14
N GLY A 253 -2.73 24.64 -4.03
CA GLY A 253 -1.73 25.72 -3.98
C GLY A 253 -0.31 25.28 -4.32
N LEU A 254 -0.05 24.00 -4.59
CA LEU A 254 1.28 23.53 -4.97
C LEU A 254 1.77 24.18 -6.26
N THR A 255 3.01 24.64 -6.25
CA THR A 255 3.68 25.31 -7.36
C THR A 255 4.75 24.42 -7.98
N SER A 256 5.32 24.83 -9.10
CA SER A 256 6.42 24.13 -9.76
C SER A 256 7.60 23.84 -8.84
N GLU A 257 7.88 24.75 -7.91
CA GLU A 257 8.95 24.57 -6.91
C GLU A 257 8.68 23.42 -5.93
N ASP A 258 7.41 23.16 -5.62
CA ASP A 258 7.03 22.10 -4.66
C ASP A 258 7.26 20.70 -5.23
N PHE A 259 7.16 20.56 -6.55
CA PHE A 259 7.45 19.28 -7.22
C PHE A 259 8.94 19.01 -7.37
N GLY A 260 9.80 20.00 -7.11
CA GLY A 260 11.24 19.90 -7.30
C GLY A 260 11.65 19.87 -8.76
N THR A 261 12.94 20.00 -9.02
CA THR A 261 13.51 19.88 -10.36
C THR A 261 14.73 18.96 -10.33
N GLY A 262 14.83 18.06 -11.31
CA GLY A 262 16.02 17.20 -11.49
C GLY A 262 16.18 16.09 -10.44
N LYS A 263 15.14 15.81 -9.64
CA LYS A 263 15.11 14.66 -8.72
C LYS A 263 13.79 13.90 -8.89
N PRO A 264 13.82 12.56 -8.87
CA PRO A 264 12.59 11.78 -8.87
C PRO A 264 11.71 12.13 -7.67
N LYS A 265 10.39 12.19 -7.91
CA LYS A 265 9.38 12.34 -6.87
C LYS A 265 8.22 11.41 -7.18
N PHE A 266 7.83 10.56 -6.24
CA PHE A 266 6.79 9.56 -6.43
C PHE A 266 5.61 9.84 -5.52
N ILE A 267 4.41 9.82 -6.09
CA ILE A 267 3.16 10.06 -5.37
C ILE A 267 2.28 8.83 -5.54
N LEU A 268 1.86 8.23 -4.43
CA LEU A 268 0.81 7.20 -4.36
C LEU A 268 -0.38 7.77 -3.60
N GLU A 269 -1.55 7.81 -4.25
CA GLU A 269 -2.79 8.22 -3.61
C GLU A 269 -3.70 7.00 -3.38
N ALA A 270 -4.17 6.79 -2.14
CA ALA A 270 -5.03 5.66 -1.80
C ALA A 270 -6.45 5.78 -2.34
N ASN A 271 -6.98 7.01 -2.43
CA ASN A 271 -8.35 7.24 -2.90
C ASN A 271 -8.43 7.10 -4.42
N TYR A 272 -9.12 6.04 -4.87
CA TYR A 272 -9.32 5.79 -6.31
C TYR A 272 -10.70 6.22 -6.84
N LYS A 273 -11.65 6.54 -5.95
CA LYS A 273 -13.00 6.94 -6.34
C LYS A 273 -13.12 8.43 -6.62
N ASP A 274 -12.54 9.20 -5.74
CA ASP A 274 -12.53 10.66 -5.80
C ASP A 274 -11.13 11.15 -5.42
N PRO A 275 -10.16 11.06 -6.35
CA PRO A 275 -8.77 11.41 -6.07
C PRO A 275 -8.62 12.90 -5.82
N SER A 276 -7.78 13.25 -4.84
CA SER A 276 -7.46 14.63 -4.51
C SER A 276 -6.48 15.28 -5.49
N PHE A 277 -5.65 14.44 -6.16
CA PHE A 277 -4.78 14.87 -7.26
C PHE A 277 -5.55 14.82 -8.58
N ASP A 278 -6.10 15.96 -8.97
CA ASP A 278 -6.81 16.08 -10.25
C ASP A 278 -5.85 16.11 -11.46
N ASN A 279 -6.40 16.06 -12.66
CA ASN A 279 -5.62 16.05 -13.90
C ASN A 279 -4.80 17.33 -14.10
N GLU A 280 -5.29 18.47 -13.63
CA GLU A 280 -4.58 19.74 -13.75
C GLU A 280 -3.31 19.73 -12.87
N LEU A 281 -3.44 19.30 -11.63
CA LEU A 281 -2.32 19.17 -10.69
C LEU A 281 -1.29 18.13 -11.19
N ILE A 282 -1.74 16.99 -11.72
CA ILE A 282 -0.87 15.97 -12.29
C ILE A 282 -0.13 16.51 -13.52
N MET A 283 -0.80 17.22 -14.43
CA MET A 283 -0.15 17.84 -15.58
C MET A 283 0.88 18.89 -15.16
N LYS A 284 0.54 19.75 -14.20
CA LYS A 284 1.44 20.76 -13.63
C LYS A 284 2.69 20.09 -13.02
N MET A 285 2.49 19.01 -12.27
CA MET A 285 3.59 18.21 -11.73
C MET A 285 4.53 17.71 -12.83
N LYS A 286 3.99 17.07 -13.87
CA LYS A 286 4.77 16.52 -14.99
C LYS A 286 5.53 17.61 -15.77
N GLN A 287 4.93 18.75 -15.99
CA GLN A 287 5.58 19.90 -16.63
C GLN A 287 6.71 20.47 -15.78
N SER A 288 6.52 20.54 -14.46
CA SER A 288 7.51 21.07 -13.54
C SER A 288 8.66 20.10 -13.27
N ASN A 289 8.34 18.81 -13.19
CA ASN A 289 9.31 17.74 -12.94
C ASN A 289 8.97 16.51 -13.78
N PRO A 290 9.60 16.35 -14.96
CA PRO A 290 9.40 15.17 -15.82
C PRO A 290 9.74 13.83 -15.15
N GLN A 291 10.57 13.85 -14.09
CA GLN A 291 10.93 12.65 -13.32
C GLN A 291 9.93 12.35 -12.20
N ALA A 292 8.94 13.22 -11.95
CA ALA A 292 7.89 12.94 -11.00
C ALA A 292 6.87 11.95 -11.59
N SER A 293 6.33 11.07 -10.75
CA SER A 293 5.27 10.14 -11.13
C SER A 293 4.12 10.14 -10.13
N TYR A 294 2.90 9.96 -10.64
CA TYR A 294 1.70 9.80 -9.86
C TYR A 294 1.11 8.41 -10.10
N THR A 295 0.77 7.73 -9.03
CA THR A 295 0.14 6.42 -9.02
C THR A 295 -1.18 6.51 -8.26
N GLY A 296 -2.29 6.21 -8.93
CA GLY A 296 -3.62 6.24 -8.31
C GLY A 296 -3.91 4.99 -7.48
N GLY A 297 -4.90 5.09 -6.60
CA GLY A 297 -5.25 4.06 -5.63
C GLY A 297 -5.73 2.73 -6.23
N LYS A 298 -6.12 2.69 -7.51
CA LYS A 298 -6.42 1.44 -8.22
C LYS A 298 -5.20 0.52 -8.29
N VAL A 299 -3.99 1.06 -8.46
CA VAL A 299 -2.74 0.28 -8.46
C VAL A 299 -2.49 -0.31 -7.07
N TRP A 300 -2.70 0.47 -6.00
CA TRP A 300 -2.61 -0.05 -4.64
C TRP A 300 -3.64 -1.15 -4.38
N LEU A 301 -4.90 -0.94 -4.80
CA LEU A 301 -5.95 -1.96 -4.71
C LEU A 301 -5.55 -3.26 -5.45
N LEU A 302 -4.93 -3.14 -6.62
CA LEU A 302 -4.46 -4.28 -7.39
C LEU A 302 -3.36 -5.05 -6.65
N TYR A 303 -2.36 -4.35 -6.09
CA TYR A 303 -1.24 -4.98 -5.40
C TYR A 303 -1.65 -5.66 -4.09
N GLN A 304 -2.53 -5.03 -3.31
CA GLN A 304 -3.07 -5.69 -2.12
C GLN A 304 -3.96 -6.90 -2.46
N ALA A 305 -4.70 -6.85 -3.57
CA ALA A 305 -5.48 -7.97 -4.05
C ALA A 305 -4.57 -9.11 -4.51
N LEU A 306 -3.54 -8.80 -5.29
CA LEU A 306 -2.57 -9.76 -5.79
C LEU A 306 -1.91 -10.56 -4.66
N THR A 307 -1.34 -9.86 -3.68
CA THR A 307 -0.67 -10.48 -2.52
C THR A 307 -1.64 -11.25 -1.63
N GLY A 308 -2.79 -10.65 -1.32
CA GLY A 308 -3.80 -11.29 -0.46
C GLY A 308 -4.43 -12.52 -1.09
N TYR A 309 -4.66 -12.53 -2.41
CA TYR A 309 -5.27 -13.65 -3.10
C TYR A 309 -4.31 -14.82 -3.25
N GLU A 310 -3.01 -14.57 -3.45
CA GLU A 310 -2.00 -15.61 -3.44
C GLU A 310 -1.89 -16.28 -2.06
N ILE A 311 -1.95 -15.49 -0.97
CA ILE A 311 -2.00 -16.01 0.41
C ILE A 311 -3.23 -16.91 0.61
N PHE A 312 -4.39 -16.55 0.05
CA PHE A 312 -5.62 -17.35 0.16
C PHE A 312 -5.52 -18.71 -0.50
N THR A 313 -4.99 -18.74 -1.69
CA THR A 313 -5.10 -19.92 -2.56
C THR A 313 -3.82 -20.74 -2.60
N GLY A 314 -2.66 -20.12 -2.37
CA GLY A 314 -1.34 -20.66 -2.67
C GLY A 314 -1.01 -20.67 -4.16
N GLU A 315 -1.83 -20.00 -5.01
CA GLU A 315 -1.66 -19.93 -6.46
C GLU A 315 -1.49 -18.45 -6.86
N THR A 316 -0.56 -18.17 -7.75
CA THR A 316 -0.37 -16.82 -8.29
C THR A 316 -1.56 -16.42 -9.16
N PRO A 317 -2.25 -15.32 -8.86
CA PRO A 317 -3.39 -14.86 -9.66
C PRO A 317 -2.94 -14.25 -10.99
N ASP A 318 -3.83 -14.28 -12.00
CA ASP A 318 -3.57 -13.69 -13.33
C ASP A 318 -3.65 -12.16 -13.25
N LEU A 319 -2.50 -11.52 -13.13
CA LEU A 319 -2.36 -10.07 -13.04
C LEU A 319 -2.90 -9.37 -14.29
N THR A 320 -2.71 -9.94 -15.48
CA THR A 320 -3.19 -9.32 -16.75
C THR A 320 -4.71 -9.21 -16.75
N ARG A 321 -5.40 -10.28 -16.37
CA ARG A 321 -6.86 -10.28 -16.25
C ARG A 321 -7.36 -9.35 -15.13
N MET A 322 -6.67 -9.34 -13.99
CA MET A 322 -7.01 -8.43 -12.88
C MET A 322 -6.87 -6.97 -13.27
N THR A 323 -5.82 -6.61 -14.01
CA THR A 323 -5.61 -5.24 -14.50
C THR A 323 -6.72 -4.78 -15.43
N ALA A 324 -7.29 -5.67 -16.22
CA ALA A 324 -8.41 -5.33 -17.11
C ALA A 324 -9.73 -5.01 -16.36
N VAL A 325 -9.80 -5.27 -15.04
CA VAL A 325 -10.97 -4.96 -14.18
C VAL A 325 -10.92 -3.54 -13.64
N ILE A 326 -9.76 -2.92 -13.54
CA ILE A 326 -9.55 -1.61 -12.89
C ILE A 326 -9.26 -0.53 -13.91
#